data_16cdaff0be2fb5e494d96c311ccc37bf
#
_entry.id   16cdaff0be2fb5e494d96c311ccc37bf
#
_cell.length_a   1.000
_cell.length_b   1.000
_cell.length_c   1.000
_cell.angle_alpha   90.00
_cell.angle_beta   90.00
_cell.angle_gamma   90.00
#
_symmetry.space_group_name_H-M   'P 1'
#
loop_
_entity.id
_entity.type
_entity.pdbx_description
1 polymer ?
#
loop_
_entity_poly.entity_id
_entity_poly.type
_entity_poly.pdbx_seq_one_letter_code
_entity_poly.pdbx_strand_id
1 'polypeptide(L)'
;MSTNPSEFLIQARGLQKHYHRGKEQVEALRGVDLDVTRGSFVVIVGPSGGGKSTLLHLLGGVDRPTAGQIRVNGQVLETASQPELTRFRRDHIGFVFQFYNLLSSLNARDNVILPLLAKGWSWKKASQYSQAFLQRVGLQERWRHMPGELSGGEQQRVAIARALVGEPAVILADEPTGDLDSATTREIIQLMVDLNRQMGTTFIIATHNQTACQYATHTYEMRDGLLHPGPGMS
;
A
#
# COMPACT_ATOMS: atom_id res chain seq x y z
N MET A 1 -8.01 29.33 4.38
CA MET A 1 -6.97 28.90 5.33
C MET A 1 -5.85 28.28 4.54
N SER A 2 -4.66 28.90 4.54
CA SER A 2 -3.46 28.34 3.85
C SER A 2 -2.98 27.11 4.63
N THR A 3 -3.25 25.93 4.13
CA THR A 3 -2.68 24.69 4.67
C THR A 3 -1.18 24.66 4.41
N ASN A 4 -0.42 24.45 5.46
CA ASN A 4 1.03 24.39 5.40
C ASN A 4 1.45 23.16 4.53
N PRO A 5 2.28 23.30 3.48
CA PRO A 5 2.67 22.19 2.59
C PRO A 5 3.37 21.02 3.30
N SER A 6 3.81 21.21 4.56
CA SER A 6 4.46 20.17 5.37
C SER A 6 3.48 19.21 6.05
N GLU A 7 2.17 19.46 6.00
CA GLU A 7 1.14 18.66 6.67
C GLU A 7 0.77 17.40 5.86
N PHE A 8 0.83 17.48 4.53
CA PHE A 8 0.45 16.37 3.66
C PHE A 8 1.63 15.45 3.34
N LEU A 9 1.41 14.15 3.52
CA LEU A 9 2.34 13.10 3.07
C LEU A 9 2.24 12.91 1.56
N ILE A 10 1.02 13.00 1.02
CA ILE A 10 0.72 12.82 -0.40
C ILE A 10 -0.08 14.02 -0.89
N GLN A 11 0.31 14.52 -2.04
CA GLN A 11 -0.40 15.54 -2.80
C GLN A 11 -0.43 15.13 -4.27
N ALA A 12 -1.61 14.95 -4.81
CA ALA A 12 -1.85 14.65 -6.21
C ALA A 12 -2.79 15.70 -6.80
N ARG A 13 -2.50 16.19 -8.02
CA ARG A 13 -3.26 17.22 -8.70
C ARG A 13 -3.46 16.86 -10.16
N GLY A 14 -4.72 16.73 -10.56
CA GLY A 14 -5.13 16.47 -11.94
C GLY A 14 -4.51 15.23 -12.54
N LEU A 15 -4.30 14.17 -11.73
CA LEU A 15 -3.61 12.95 -12.20
C LEU A 15 -4.40 12.27 -13.30
N GLN A 16 -3.77 12.11 -14.46
CA GLN A 16 -4.28 11.35 -15.59
C GLN A 16 -3.37 10.18 -15.90
N LYS A 17 -3.97 9.05 -16.27
CA LYS A 17 -3.24 7.88 -16.77
C LYS A 17 -3.98 7.23 -17.92
N HIS A 18 -3.29 7.15 -19.03
CA HIS A 18 -3.77 6.49 -20.23
C HIS A 18 -2.88 5.27 -20.52
N TYR A 19 -3.52 4.17 -20.89
CA TYR A 19 -2.84 2.97 -21.41
C TYR A 19 -3.26 2.72 -22.86
N HIS A 20 -2.33 2.22 -23.65
CA HIS A 20 -2.63 1.79 -25.02
C HIS A 20 -2.83 0.27 -25.07
N ARG A 21 -3.99 -0.17 -25.51
CA ARG A 21 -4.30 -1.57 -25.79
C ARG A 21 -4.52 -1.73 -27.31
N GLY A 22 -3.42 -2.01 -28.02
CA GLY A 22 -3.45 -1.98 -29.48
C GLY A 22 -3.75 -0.58 -30.01
N LYS A 23 -4.88 -0.40 -30.71
CA LYS A 23 -5.32 0.91 -31.23
C LYS A 23 -6.23 1.69 -30.25
N GLU A 24 -6.70 1.04 -29.20
CA GLU A 24 -7.59 1.66 -28.21
C GLU A 24 -6.78 2.33 -27.11
N GLN A 25 -7.21 3.53 -26.71
CA GLN A 25 -6.72 4.23 -25.54
C GLN A 25 -7.71 4.02 -24.40
N VAL A 26 -7.20 3.50 -23.27
CA VAL A 26 -7.97 3.31 -22.04
C VAL A 26 -7.56 4.40 -21.06
N GLU A 27 -8.48 5.26 -20.69
CA GLU A 27 -8.29 6.30 -19.68
C GLU A 27 -8.51 5.71 -18.29
N ALA A 28 -7.44 5.27 -17.65
CA ALA A 28 -7.51 4.65 -16.32
C ALA A 28 -7.69 5.67 -15.19
N LEU A 29 -7.14 6.91 -15.34
CA LEU A 29 -7.39 8.04 -14.45
C LEU A 29 -7.66 9.29 -15.30
N ARG A 30 -8.64 10.11 -14.85
CA ARG A 30 -9.24 11.20 -15.62
C ARG A 30 -9.17 12.55 -14.91
N GLY A 31 -8.08 12.80 -14.14
CA GLY A 31 -7.89 14.07 -13.41
C GLY A 31 -8.16 13.89 -11.92
N VAL A 32 -7.44 12.98 -11.25
CA VAL A 32 -7.60 12.71 -9.82
C VAL A 32 -6.85 13.73 -8.99
N ASP A 33 -7.56 14.33 -8.02
CA ASP A 33 -6.99 15.12 -6.93
C ASP A 33 -7.06 14.35 -5.62
N LEU A 34 -5.95 14.33 -4.85
CA LEU A 34 -5.90 13.62 -3.58
C LEU A 34 -4.86 14.26 -2.65
N ASP A 35 -5.29 14.60 -1.43
CA ASP A 35 -4.44 14.98 -0.32
C ASP A 35 -4.53 13.94 0.79
N VAL A 36 -3.39 13.48 1.31
CA VAL A 36 -3.32 12.53 2.42
C VAL A 36 -2.37 13.06 3.49
N THR A 37 -2.87 13.22 4.70
CA THR A 37 -2.05 13.58 5.87
C THR A 37 -1.26 12.38 6.42
N ARG A 38 -0.17 12.67 7.14
CA ARG A 38 0.61 11.59 7.79
C ARG A 38 -0.22 10.85 8.84
N GLY A 39 -0.02 9.55 8.94
CA GLY A 39 -0.69 8.69 9.90
C GLY A 39 -2.16 8.38 9.55
N SER A 40 -2.70 8.89 8.45
CA SER A 40 -4.05 8.59 8.01
C SER A 40 -4.22 7.11 7.63
N PHE A 41 -5.44 6.60 7.84
CA PHE A 41 -5.91 5.33 7.31
C PHE A 41 -6.97 5.62 6.24
N VAL A 42 -6.54 5.62 4.98
CA VAL A 42 -7.39 5.99 3.82
C VAL A 42 -7.91 4.73 3.15
N VAL A 43 -9.20 4.73 2.85
CA VAL A 43 -9.84 3.64 2.10
C VAL A 43 -10.43 4.17 0.80
N ILE A 44 -10.07 3.57 -0.32
CA ILE A 44 -10.57 3.87 -1.66
C ILE A 44 -11.42 2.68 -2.10
N VAL A 45 -12.73 2.85 -2.13
CA VAL A 45 -13.66 1.83 -2.62
C VAL A 45 -14.05 2.05 -4.06
N GLY A 46 -14.55 1.02 -4.73
CA GLY A 46 -15.08 1.13 -6.08
C GLY A 46 -15.02 -0.19 -6.85
N PRO A 47 -15.67 -0.25 -8.02
CA PRO A 47 -15.72 -1.46 -8.84
C PRO A 47 -14.34 -1.84 -9.38
N SER A 48 -14.19 -3.12 -9.79
CA SER A 48 -13.02 -3.57 -10.54
C SER A 48 -12.91 -2.78 -11.85
N GLY A 49 -11.68 -2.41 -12.22
CA GLY A 49 -11.43 -1.57 -13.39
C GLY A 49 -11.68 -0.06 -13.18
N GLY A 50 -12.14 0.39 -12.01
CA GLY A 50 -12.42 1.80 -11.73
C GLY A 50 -11.18 2.71 -11.65
N GLY A 51 -9.94 2.17 -11.64
CA GLY A 51 -8.69 2.96 -11.59
C GLY A 51 -7.94 2.85 -10.25
N LYS A 52 -8.44 2.12 -9.25
CA LYS A 52 -7.86 2.00 -7.90
C LYS A 52 -6.39 1.56 -7.91
N SER A 53 -6.08 0.41 -8.52
CA SER A 53 -4.71 -0.12 -8.62
C SER A 53 -3.80 0.82 -9.39
N THR A 54 -4.31 1.47 -10.45
CA THR A 54 -3.56 2.47 -11.22
C THR A 54 -3.16 3.64 -10.32
N LEU A 55 -4.09 4.16 -9.51
CA LEU A 55 -3.78 5.23 -8.56
C LEU A 55 -2.70 4.78 -7.57
N LEU A 56 -2.82 3.59 -6.96
CA LEU A 56 -1.80 3.07 -6.05
C LEU A 56 -0.43 2.92 -6.74
N HIS A 57 -0.39 2.48 -7.98
CA HIS A 57 0.87 2.36 -8.74
C HIS A 57 1.53 3.72 -8.98
N LEU A 58 0.76 4.77 -9.27
CA LEU A 58 1.30 6.13 -9.40
C LEU A 58 1.81 6.66 -8.05
N LEU A 59 1.03 6.51 -6.96
CA LEU A 59 1.42 6.92 -5.61
C LEU A 59 2.67 6.20 -5.13
N GLY A 60 2.83 4.95 -5.53
CA GLY A 60 4.00 4.12 -5.21
C GLY A 60 5.21 4.32 -6.14
N GLY A 61 5.12 5.15 -7.17
CA GLY A 61 6.19 5.34 -8.15
C GLY A 61 6.52 4.06 -8.94
N VAL A 62 5.56 3.14 -9.08
CA VAL A 62 5.67 1.94 -9.92
C VAL A 62 5.44 2.32 -11.39
N ASP A 63 4.50 3.23 -11.61
CA ASP A 63 4.18 3.78 -12.92
C ASP A 63 4.20 5.33 -12.87
N ARG A 64 4.13 5.99 -14.01
CA ARG A 64 4.13 7.44 -14.14
C ARG A 64 2.79 7.94 -14.65
N PRO A 65 2.32 9.09 -14.18
CA PRO A 65 1.15 9.73 -14.76
C PRO A 65 1.43 10.15 -16.20
N THR A 66 0.38 10.17 -17.04
CA THR A 66 0.41 10.74 -18.37
C THR A 66 0.37 12.28 -18.31
N ALA A 67 -0.36 12.81 -17.33
CA ALA A 67 -0.42 14.24 -17.00
C ALA A 67 -0.76 14.42 -15.52
N GLY A 68 -0.63 15.65 -15.03
CA GLY A 68 -0.83 16.01 -13.62
C GLY A 68 0.46 15.95 -12.80
N GLN A 69 0.33 16.24 -11.50
CA GLN A 69 1.46 16.34 -10.57
C GLN A 69 1.24 15.41 -9.39
N ILE A 70 2.33 14.81 -8.91
CA ILE A 70 2.29 13.91 -7.76
C ILE A 70 3.52 14.09 -6.89
N ARG A 71 3.28 14.39 -5.62
CA ARG A 71 4.32 14.50 -4.59
C ARG A 71 4.00 13.54 -3.44
N VAL A 72 4.98 12.72 -3.09
CA VAL A 72 4.85 11.77 -1.96
C VAL A 72 6.07 11.92 -1.07
N ASN A 73 5.85 12.13 0.22
CA ASN A 73 6.90 12.36 1.22
C ASN A 73 7.92 13.43 0.78
N GLY A 74 7.42 14.52 0.18
CA GLY A 74 8.24 15.62 -0.33
C GLY A 74 8.89 15.38 -1.71
N GLN A 75 8.88 14.15 -2.22
CA GLN A 75 9.49 13.80 -3.51
C GLN A 75 8.47 13.94 -4.65
N VAL A 76 8.86 14.63 -5.71
CA VAL A 76 8.11 14.77 -6.97
C VAL A 76 8.36 13.50 -7.81
N LEU A 77 7.28 12.80 -8.20
CA LEU A 77 7.41 11.49 -8.86
C LEU A 77 7.26 11.53 -10.38
N GLU A 78 6.47 12.47 -10.92
CA GLU A 78 6.21 12.55 -12.36
C GLU A 78 7.48 12.81 -13.19
N THR A 79 8.45 13.53 -12.62
CA THR A 79 9.73 13.86 -13.29
C THR A 79 10.92 13.06 -12.79
N ALA A 80 10.75 12.26 -11.73
CA ALA A 80 11.85 11.50 -11.14
C ALA A 80 12.43 10.45 -12.10
N SER A 81 13.74 10.28 -12.13
CA SER A 81 14.42 9.24 -12.91
C SER A 81 14.12 7.83 -12.36
N GLN A 82 14.36 6.78 -13.14
CA GLN A 82 14.17 5.40 -12.67
C GLN A 82 15.02 5.04 -11.43
N PRO A 83 16.29 5.45 -11.31
CA PRO A 83 17.07 5.24 -10.09
C PRO A 83 16.48 5.95 -8.87
N GLU A 84 15.91 7.17 -9.04
CA GLU A 84 15.24 7.91 -7.96
C GLU A 84 13.95 7.21 -7.54
N LEU A 85 13.10 6.78 -8.48
CA LEU A 85 11.90 6.00 -8.17
C LEU A 85 12.23 4.68 -7.47
N THR A 86 13.34 4.02 -7.85
CA THR A 86 13.77 2.77 -7.19
C THR A 86 14.18 3.03 -5.74
N ARG A 87 14.95 4.10 -5.47
CA ARG A 87 15.28 4.51 -4.10
C ARG A 87 14.05 4.91 -3.31
N PHE A 88 13.17 5.70 -3.93
CA PHE A 88 11.91 6.13 -3.32
C PHE A 88 11.07 4.93 -2.87
N ARG A 89 10.83 3.94 -3.74
CA ARG A 89 10.09 2.71 -3.39
C ARG A 89 10.75 1.97 -2.24
N ARG A 90 12.08 1.76 -2.33
CA ARG A 90 12.85 1.05 -1.29
C ARG A 90 12.73 1.71 0.08
N ASP A 91 12.75 3.05 0.12
CA ASP A 91 12.90 3.79 1.37
C ASP A 91 11.56 4.25 1.97
N HIS A 92 10.54 4.48 1.14
CA HIS A 92 9.30 5.15 1.56
C HIS A 92 8.03 4.36 1.34
N ILE A 93 8.03 3.27 0.55
CA ILE A 93 6.82 2.55 0.15
C ILE A 93 6.86 1.12 0.65
N GLY A 94 5.76 0.68 1.26
CA GLY A 94 5.44 -0.73 1.47
C GLY A 94 4.22 -1.11 0.62
N PHE A 95 4.30 -2.24 -0.08
CA PHE A 95 3.18 -2.77 -0.84
C PHE A 95 2.59 -4.02 -0.21
N VAL A 96 1.26 -4.09 -0.16
CA VAL A 96 0.48 -5.27 0.19
C VAL A 96 -0.46 -5.59 -0.97
N PHE A 97 -0.46 -6.83 -1.46
CA PHE A 97 -1.22 -7.26 -2.62
C PHE A 97 -2.24 -8.34 -2.26
N GLN A 98 -3.25 -8.53 -3.11
CA GLN A 98 -4.26 -9.55 -2.99
C GLN A 98 -3.65 -10.97 -2.92
N PHE A 99 -2.74 -11.32 -3.83
CA PHE A 99 -2.10 -12.64 -3.91
C PHE A 99 -0.82 -12.75 -3.06
N TYR A 100 -0.68 -11.96 -1.99
CA TYR A 100 0.44 -11.95 -1.04
C TYR A 100 1.83 -11.70 -1.65
N ASN A 101 2.10 -12.17 -2.86
CA ASN A 101 3.37 -12.08 -3.59
C ASN A 101 4.59 -12.50 -2.73
N LEU A 102 4.42 -13.58 -1.95
CA LEU A 102 5.51 -14.18 -1.20
C LEU A 102 6.37 -15.03 -2.13
N LEU A 103 7.68 -15.00 -1.90
CA LEU A 103 8.60 -15.91 -2.58
C LEU A 103 8.44 -17.30 -1.96
N SER A 104 7.93 -18.26 -2.75
CA SER A 104 7.63 -19.62 -2.30
C SER A 104 8.87 -20.41 -1.88
N SER A 105 10.06 -20.00 -2.35
CA SER A 105 11.36 -20.58 -1.99
C SER A 105 11.94 -20.04 -0.67
N LEU A 106 11.28 -19.08 -0.03
CA LEU A 106 11.70 -18.45 1.22
C LEU A 106 10.66 -18.67 2.31
N ASN A 107 11.11 -18.94 3.53
CA ASN A 107 10.22 -19.01 4.70
C ASN A 107 9.64 -17.64 5.06
N ALA A 108 8.72 -17.59 6.05
CA ALA A 108 8.06 -16.37 6.48
C ALA A 108 9.05 -15.24 6.87
N ARG A 109 10.04 -15.56 7.71
CA ARG A 109 11.07 -14.59 8.12
C ARG A 109 11.87 -14.08 6.92
N ASP A 110 12.31 -14.98 6.04
CA ASP A 110 13.17 -14.62 4.93
C ASP A 110 12.42 -13.79 3.87
N ASN A 111 11.09 -13.98 3.73
CA ASN A 111 10.23 -13.05 3.00
C ASN A 111 10.19 -11.67 3.67
N VAL A 112 10.06 -11.59 4.98
CA VAL A 112 9.95 -10.30 5.71
C VAL A 112 11.25 -9.49 5.64
N ILE A 113 12.43 -10.12 5.64
CA ILE A 113 13.71 -9.38 5.65
C ILE A 113 14.11 -8.77 4.29
N LEU A 114 13.46 -9.16 3.19
CA LEU A 114 13.85 -8.71 1.84
C LEU A 114 14.01 -7.19 1.70
N PRO A 115 13.08 -6.35 2.20
CA PRO A 115 13.25 -4.89 2.12
C PRO A 115 14.48 -4.38 2.89
N LEU A 116 14.85 -5.02 4.00
CA LEU A 116 16.02 -4.63 4.77
C LEU A 116 17.33 -5.00 4.03
N LEU A 117 17.35 -6.15 3.37
CA LEU A 117 18.48 -6.54 2.52
C LEU A 117 18.64 -5.57 1.35
N ALA A 118 17.53 -5.13 0.73
CA ALA A 118 17.54 -4.09 -0.30
C ALA A 118 18.06 -2.73 0.20
N LYS A 119 17.93 -2.46 1.51
CA LYS A 119 18.52 -1.29 2.20
C LYS A 119 19.99 -1.51 2.60
N GLY A 120 20.60 -2.64 2.24
CA GLY A 120 21.99 -2.97 2.53
C GLY A 120 22.27 -3.54 3.92
N TRP A 121 21.22 -3.98 4.65
CA TRP A 121 21.43 -4.62 5.97
C TRP A 121 22.04 -6.01 5.79
N SER A 122 22.89 -6.41 6.73
CA SER A 122 23.35 -7.80 6.77
C SER A 122 22.19 -8.74 7.13
N TRP A 123 22.21 -9.95 6.61
CA TRP A 123 21.19 -10.97 6.87
C TRP A 123 20.96 -11.18 8.39
N LYS A 124 22.04 -11.25 9.17
CA LYS A 124 21.98 -11.44 10.62
C LYS A 124 21.19 -10.31 11.30
N LYS A 125 21.52 -9.04 10.98
CA LYS A 125 20.83 -7.87 11.52
C LYS A 125 19.37 -7.83 11.09
N ALA A 126 19.08 -8.06 9.82
CA ALA A 126 17.73 -8.08 9.26
C ALA A 126 16.87 -9.19 9.91
N SER A 127 17.43 -10.39 10.07
CA SER A 127 16.76 -11.52 10.70
C SER A 127 16.39 -11.25 12.16
N GLN A 128 17.27 -10.65 12.94
CA GLN A 128 16.97 -10.27 14.32
C GLN A 128 15.87 -9.20 14.38
N TYR A 129 15.96 -8.19 13.53
CA TYR A 129 15.01 -7.08 13.50
C TYR A 129 13.60 -7.53 13.07
N SER A 130 13.51 -8.45 12.11
CA SER A 130 12.23 -8.96 11.61
C SER A 130 11.40 -9.71 12.64
N GLN A 131 12.02 -10.23 13.69
CA GLN A 131 11.31 -10.99 14.74
C GLN A 131 10.22 -10.13 15.42
N ALA A 132 10.52 -8.85 15.68
CA ALA A 132 9.54 -7.92 16.26
C ALA A 132 8.32 -7.72 15.33
N PHE A 133 8.53 -7.69 14.01
CA PHE A 133 7.44 -7.55 13.04
C PHE A 133 6.61 -8.82 12.91
N LEU A 134 7.25 -9.98 12.91
CA LEU A 134 6.52 -11.27 12.95
C LEU A 134 5.68 -11.41 14.22
N GLN A 135 6.20 -10.96 15.36
CA GLN A 135 5.44 -10.92 16.61
C GLN A 135 4.24 -9.96 16.52
N ARG A 136 4.43 -8.74 15.98
CA ARG A 136 3.35 -7.75 15.79
C ARG A 136 2.20 -8.26 14.94
N VAL A 137 2.47 -9.14 13.99
CA VAL A 137 1.44 -9.76 13.14
C VAL A 137 0.97 -11.14 13.67
N GLY A 138 1.43 -11.56 14.85
CA GLY A 138 1.02 -12.83 15.50
C GLY A 138 1.63 -14.08 14.90
N LEU A 139 2.83 -13.98 14.27
CA LEU A 139 3.50 -15.09 13.57
C LEU A 139 4.84 -15.48 14.21
N GLN A 140 5.06 -15.20 15.50
CA GLN A 140 6.32 -15.50 16.19
C GLN A 140 6.68 -17.00 16.17
N GLU A 141 5.69 -17.89 16.14
CA GLU A 141 5.91 -19.35 16.09
C GLU A 141 5.93 -19.92 14.67
N ARG A 142 5.62 -19.07 13.66
CA ARG A 142 5.50 -19.45 12.24
C ARG A 142 6.66 -18.98 11.38
N TRP A 143 7.67 -18.36 11.94
CA TRP A 143 8.75 -17.69 11.21
C TRP A 143 9.55 -18.59 10.25
N ARG A 144 9.59 -19.92 10.51
CA ARG A 144 10.27 -20.92 9.67
C ARG A 144 9.38 -21.53 8.60
N HIS A 145 8.05 -21.35 8.68
CA HIS A 145 7.13 -21.97 7.74
C HIS A 145 7.30 -21.39 6.34
N MET A 146 7.22 -22.24 5.35
CA MET A 146 7.16 -21.85 3.94
C MET A 146 5.76 -21.33 3.62
N PRO A 147 5.59 -20.48 2.58
CA PRO A 147 4.27 -19.95 2.21
C PRO A 147 3.20 -21.02 2.03
N GLY A 148 3.54 -22.18 1.43
CA GLY A 148 2.60 -23.28 1.23
C GLY A 148 2.16 -23.99 2.51
N GLU A 149 2.81 -23.73 3.64
CA GLU A 149 2.48 -24.31 4.98
C GLU A 149 1.63 -23.33 5.81
N LEU A 150 1.37 -22.12 5.29
CA LEU A 150 0.63 -21.05 5.93
C LEU A 150 -0.78 -20.94 5.33
N SER A 151 -1.77 -20.67 6.17
CA SER A 151 -3.11 -20.28 5.70
C SER A 151 -3.07 -18.95 4.93
N GLY A 152 -4.11 -18.64 4.15
CA GLY A 152 -4.20 -17.36 3.41
C GLY A 152 -4.06 -16.14 4.32
N GLY A 153 -4.72 -16.17 5.49
CA GLY A 153 -4.59 -15.09 6.49
C GLY A 153 -3.19 -14.98 7.08
N GLU A 154 -2.49 -16.09 7.32
CA GLU A 154 -1.09 -16.09 7.78
C GLU A 154 -0.15 -15.58 6.69
N GLN A 155 -0.36 -15.98 5.42
CA GLN A 155 0.41 -15.44 4.29
C GLN A 155 0.23 -13.91 4.17
N GLN A 156 -0.99 -13.41 4.33
CA GLN A 156 -1.25 -11.97 4.31
C GLN A 156 -0.58 -11.25 5.48
N ARG A 157 -0.56 -11.84 6.68
CA ARG A 157 0.18 -11.30 7.83
C ARG A 157 1.69 -11.23 7.54
N VAL A 158 2.28 -12.21 6.86
CA VAL A 158 3.68 -12.15 6.40
C VAL A 158 3.87 -11.01 5.39
N ALA A 159 2.96 -10.84 4.41
CA ALA A 159 3.03 -9.76 3.43
C ALA A 159 2.94 -8.37 4.10
N ILE A 160 2.08 -8.20 5.10
CA ILE A 160 1.97 -6.97 5.90
C ILE A 160 3.26 -6.72 6.69
N ALA A 161 3.82 -7.73 7.37
CA ALA A 161 5.08 -7.60 8.09
C ALA A 161 6.23 -7.21 7.15
N ARG A 162 6.31 -7.83 5.97
CA ARG A 162 7.27 -7.49 4.91
C ARG A 162 7.13 -6.03 4.46
N ALA A 163 5.91 -5.57 4.26
CA ALA A 163 5.66 -4.19 3.83
C ALA A 163 6.11 -3.17 4.90
N LEU A 164 5.96 -3.50 6.19
CA LEU A 164 6.24 -2.60 7.31
C LEU A 164 7.68 -2.65 7.82
N VAL A 165 8.41 -3.75 7.63
CA VAL A 165 9.73 -3.96 8.25
C VAL A 165 10.77 -2.91 7.88
N GLY A 166 10.62 -2.29 6.70
CA GLY A 166 11.46 -1.19 6.25
C GLY A 166 11.08 0.18 6.83
N GLU A 167 10.05 0.25 7.70
CA GLU A 167 9.48 1.47 8.26
C GLU A 167 9.16 2.51 7.18
N PRO A 168 8.33 2.16 6.18
CA PRO A 168 7.98 3.06 5.09
C PRO A 168 7.11 4.23 5.58
N ALA A 169 7.11 5.33 4.83
CA ALA A 169 6.23 6.46 5.08
C ALA A 169 4.76 6.12 4.80
N VAL A 170 4.51 5.25 3.81
CA VAL A 170 3.16 4.83 3.42
C VAL A 170 3.11 3.35 3.03
N ILE A 171 2.04 2.69 3.43
CA ILE A 171 1.63 1.36 2.96
C ILE A 171 0.53 1.54 1.90
N LEU A 172 0.75 0.97 0.74
CA LEU A 172 -0.22 0.88 -0.36
C LEU A 172 -0.73 -0.55 -0.45
N ALA A 173 -2.01 -0.76 -0.17
CA ALA A 173 -2.61 -2.08 -0.13
C ALA A 173 -3.67 -2.20 -1.24
N ASP A 174 -3.43 -3.08 -2.19
CA ASP A 174 -4.33 -3.34 -3.32
C ASP A 174 -5.08 -4.64 -3.09
N GLU A 175 -6.40 -4.53 -2.81
CA GLU A 175 -7.31 -5.64 -2.46
C GLU A 175 -6.74 -6.59 -1.41
N PRO A 176 -6.23 -6.09 -0.24
CA PRO A 176 -5.44 -6.89 0.71
C PRO A 176 -6.20 -8.06 1.35
N THR A 177 -7.51 -8.15 1.14
CA THR A 177 -8.38 -9.20 1.71
C THR A 177 -9.27 -9.86 0.66
N GLY A 178 -8.96 -9.67 -0.64
CA GLY A 178 -9.80 -10.15 -1.74
C GLY A 178 -9.97 -11.67 -1.81
N ASP A 179 -8.98 -12.44 -1.32
CA ASP A 179 -9.00 -13.91 -1.34
C ASP A 179 -9.27 -14.53 0.05
N LEU A 180 -9.73 -13.72 1.02
CA LEU A 180 -9.96 -14.16 2.39
C LEU A 180 -11.46 -14.27 2.70
N ASP A 181 -11.83 -15.19 3.57
CA ASP A 181 -13.17 -15.26 4.13
C ASP A 181 -13.50 -14.02 4.98
N SER A 182 -14.79 -13.81 5.28
CA SER A 182 -15.26 -12.61 5.96
C SER A 182 -14.76 -12.45 7.41
N ALA A 183 -14.45 -13.54 8.11
CA ALA A 183 -13.91 -13.49 9.46
C ALA A 183 -12.43 -13.09 9.43
N THR A 184 -11.64 -13.76 8.61
CA THR A 184 -10.22 -13.44 8.39
C THR A 184 -10.04 -12.03 7.82
N THR A 185 -10.94 -11.60 6.91
CA THR A 185 -10.96 -10.21 6.39
C THR A 185 -11.03 -9.18 7.51
N ARG A 186 -11.95 -9.34 8.46
CA ARG A 186 -12.07 -8.40 9.60
C ARG A 186 -10.81 -8.38 10.46
N GLU A 187 -10.23 -9.56 10.72
CA GLU A 187 -8.98 -9.65 11.50
C GLU A 187 -7.81 -8.95 10.81
N ILE A 188 -7.66 -9.11 9.49
CA ILE A 188 -6.57 -8.49 8.73
C ILE A 188 -6.76 -6.96 8.67
N ILE A 189 -7.99 -6.46 8.44
CA ILE A 189 -8.24 -5.02 8.46
C ILE A 189 -7.97 -4.45 9.85
N GLN A 190 -8.46 -5.11 10.93
CA GLN A 190 -8.20 -4.66 12.30
C GLN A 190 -6.70 -4.64 12.61
N LEU A 191 -5.95 -5.67 12.19
CA LEU A 191 -4.49 -5.70 12.33
C LEU A 191 -3.83 -4.49 11.65
N MET A 192 -4.24 -4.17 10.41
CA MET A 192 -3.70 -3.00 9.69
C MET A 192 -4.01 -1.68 10.40
N VAL A 193 -5.21 -1.54 10.97
CA VAL A 193 -5.61 -0.37 11.78
C VAL A 193 -4.76 -0.26 13.05
N ASP A 194 -4.54 -1.36 13.75
CA ASP A 194 -3.75 -1.38 14.97
C ASP A 194 -2.27 -1.04 14.68
N LEU A 195 -1.73 -1.56 13.58
CA LEU A 195 -0.37 -1.23 13.12
C LEU A 195 -0.25 0.24 12.68
N ASN A 196 -1.27 0.80 11.99
CA ASN A 196 -1.33 2.23 11.66
C ASN A 196 -1.23 3.09 12.93
N ARG A 197 -2.06 2.78 13.95
CA ARG A 197 -2.09 3.52 15.22
C ARG A 197 -0.79 3.39 16.02
N GLN A 198 -0.22 2.18 16.08
CA GLN A 198 0.99 1.92 16.85
C GLN A 198 2.25 2.53 16.22
N MET A 199 2.34 2.54 14.88
CA MET A 199 3.53 2.94 14.15
C MET A 199 3.42 4.35 13.56
N GLY A 200 2.23 4.94 13.50
CA GLY A 200 1.99 6.21 12.84
C GLY A 200 2.19 6.17 11.33
N THR A 201 2.33 4.97 10.74
CA THR A 201 2.50 4.79 9.30
C THR A 201 1.18 5.04 8.58
N THR A 202 1.21 5.78 7.48
CA THR A 202 0.03 6.03 6.66
C THR A 202 -0.36 4.79 5.86
N PHE A 203 -1.65 4.46 5.80
CA PHE A 203 -2.17 3.38 4.98
C PHE A 203 -3.14 3.92 3.93
N ILE A 204 -3.01 3.43 2.69
CA ILE A 204 -3.99 3.64 1.62
C ILE A 204 -4.40 2.27 1.11
N ILE A 205 -5.67 1.94 1.30
CA ILE A 205 -6.24 0.64 0.93
C ILE A 205 -7.20 0.85 -0.24
N ALA A 206 -6.95 0.18 -1.35
CA ALA A 206 -7.88 0.05 -2.46
C ALA A 206 -8.64 -1.27 -2.32
N THR A 207 -9.97 -1.24 -2.28
CA THR A 207 -10.78 -2.44 -2.13
C THR A 207 -12.19 -2.26 -2.69
N HIS A 208 -12.85 -3.35 -3.01
CA HIS A 208 -14.30 -3.37 -3.25
C HIS A 208 -15.10 -3.67 -1.97
N ASN A 209 -14.44 -4.04 -0.86
CA ASN A 209 -15.08 -4.36 0.41
C ASN A 209 -15.32 -3.10 1.23
N GLN A 210 -16.59 -2.71 1.38
CA GLN A 210 -17.00 -1.54 2.15
C GLN A 210 -16.78 -1.66 3.67
N THR A 211 -16.57 -2.88 4.19
CA THR A 211 -16.30 -3.06 5.63
C THR A 211 -15.06 -2.29 6.09
N ALA A 212 -14.07 -2.08 5.20
CA ALA A 212 -12.89 -1.31 5.53
C ALA A 212 -13.18 0.18 5.83
N CYS A 213 -14.26 0.74 5.25
CA CYS A 213 -14.60 2.16 5.40
C CYS A 213 -14.91 2.55 6.85
N GLN A 214 -15.45 1.64 7.68
CA GLN A 214 -15.76 1.92 9.09
C GLN A 214 -14.52 2.22 9.95
N TYR A 215 -13.34 1.85 9.48
CA TYR A 215 -12.06 2.07 10.17
C TYR A 215 -11.27 3.25 9.61
N ALA A 216 -11.71 3.81 8.48
CA ALA A 216 -10.99 4.84 7.75
C ALA A 216 -11.06 6.20 8.45
N THR A 217 -9.95 6.94 8.40
CA THR A 217 -9.96 8.39 8.71
C THR A 217 -10.54 9.19 7.54
N HIS A 218 -10.36 8.68 6.31
CA HIS A 218 -10.91 9.25 5.08
C HIS A 218 -11.31 8.13 4.12
N THR A 219 -12.48 8.29 3.51
CA THR A 219 -12.98 7.36 2.49
C THR A 219 -13.15 8.08 1.16
N TYR A 220 -12.83 7.38 0.09
CA TYR A 220 -13.05 7.84 -1.28
C TYR A 220 -13.74 6.75 -2.10
N GLU A 221 -14.48 7.18 -3.13
CA GLU A 221 -15.03 6.28 -4.14
C GLU A 221 -14.31 6.54 -5.47
N MET A 222 -13.70 5.49 -6.02
CA MET A 222 -13.08 5.50 -7.34
C MET A 222 -14.03 4.87 -8.36
N ARG A 223 -14.49 5.67 -9.33
CA ARG A 223 -15.38 5.22 -10.38
C ARG A 223 -14.99 5.85 -11.72
N ASP A 224 -14.86 5.03 -12.75
CA ASP A 224 -14.57 5.47 -14.13
C ASP A 224 -13.35 6.42 -14.23
N GLY A 225 -12.30 6.15 -13.44
CA GLY A 225 -11.07 6.94 -13.40
C GLY A 225 -11.17 8.27 -12.64
N LEU A 226 -12.29 8.53 -11.97
CA LEU A 226 -12.51 9.72 -11.12
C LEU A 226 -12.57 9.32 -9.65
N LEU A 227 -12.04 10.20 -8.79
CA LEU A 227 -12.05 10.03 -7.33
C LEU A 227 -13.06 11.00 -6.71
N HIS A 228 -14.00 10.47 -5.96
CA HIS A 228 -15.04 11.23 -5.26
C HIS A 228 -14.91 11.05 -3.75
N PRO A 229 -15.40 12.00 -2.93
CA PRO A 229 -15.59 11.74 -1.51
C PRO A 229 -16.44 10.49 -1.29
N GLY A 230 -16.00 9.60 -0.42
CA GLY A 230 -16.69 8.35 -0.12
C GLY A 230 -17.76 8.50 0.96
N PRO A 231 -18.50 7.42 1.24
CA PRO A 231 -19.53 7.43 2.28
C PRO A 231 -18.91 7.74 3.65
N GLY A 232 -19.54 8.69 4.38
CA GLY A 232 -19.12 9.09 5.73
C GLY A 232 -18.28 10.37 5.81
N MET A 233 -17.98 11.04 4.70
CA MET A 233 -17.44 12.41 4.71
C MET A 233 -18.58 13.41 4.50
N SER A 234 -19.06 14.00 5.57
CA SER A 234 -19.93 15.19 5.59
C SER A 234 -19.16 16.38 6.14
#